data_4fa822fc7306e1b4c1243a801b2549e8
#
_entry.id   4fa822fc7306e1b4c1243a801b2549e8
#
_cell.length_a   1.000
_cell.length_b   1.000
_cell.length_c   1.000
_cell.angle_alpha   90.00
_cell.angle_beta   90.00
_cell.angle_gamma   90.00
#
_symmetry.space_group_name_H-M   'P 1'
#
loop_
_entity.id
_entity.type
_entity.pdbx_description
1 polymer ?
#
loop_
_entity_poly.entity_id
_entity_poly.type
_entity_poly.pdbx_seq_one_letter_code
_entity_poly.pdbx_strand_id
1 'polypeptide(L)'
;RGSITVLGGEPGIGKSTLSLQACQECAKQSMKVLYISAEESEAQIKSRAMRLDNGKIAETLWVFSQTNMMAIIKECERLDPDIVLLDSIQVVQHPELSSLEGTVSQVRHCATTLINWVKAHNKSAIVIGHITKDGQIAGPKVLEHLVDAILYLEGDRHFQNRILRCHKNRYGSTDHIGLFEMKENGLIPIKDPSQAFIETSQDASPGSVIVPYTQGNRVILLEIQALVIESGYGMAKRNFVGINPNRANLLIAALDKLCYLKLSAHDIFLTVIGGFSITDPSADLAIAVALISSLKQQAVIDRVGICGEVGLTG
;
A
#
# COMPACT_ATOMS: atom_id res chain seq x y z
N ARG A 1 10.19 -20.60 8.47
CA ARG A 1 11.61 -20.43 8.76
C ARG A 1 12.42 -20.65 7.50
N GLY A 2 13.63 -20.09 7.41
CA GLY A 2 14.49 -20.14 6.21
C GLY A 2 13.99 -19.25 5.08
N SER A 3 13.16 -18.22 5.35
CA SER A 3 12.52 -17.39 4.32
C SER A 3 12.89 -15.91 4.45
N ILE A 4 12.91 -15.23 3.31
CA ILE A 4 13.13 -13.79 3.22
C ILE A 4 11.96 -13.11 2.54
N THR A 5 11.46 -12.08 3.22
CA THR A 5 10.39 -11.20 2.73
C THR A 5 10.94 -9.81 2.48
N VAL A 6 10.65 -9.23 1.33
CA VAL A 6 10.90 -7.81 1.05
C VAL A 6 9.63 -7.02 1.29
N LEU A 7 9.74 -5.93 2.04
CA LEU A 7 8.69 -4.92 2.18
C LEU A 7 9.07 -3.67 1.38
N GLY A 8 8.40 -3.47 0.26
CA GLY A 8 8.56 -2.32 -0.63
C GLY A 8 7.51 -1.23 -0.38
N GLY A 9 7.77 -0.05 -0.89
CA GLY A 9 6.81 1.06 -0.87
C GLY A 9 7.50 2.43 -0.96
N GLU A 10 6.74 3.47 -1.23
CA GLU A 10 7.26 4.85 -1.30
C GLU A 10 7.90 5.29 0.02
N PRO A 11 8.90 6.19 -0.01
CA PRO A 11 9.43 6.82 1.20
C PRO A 11 8.31 7.51 2.01
N GLY A 12 8.31 7.31 3.34
CA GLY A 12 7.33 7.92 4.23
C GLY A 12 5.93 7.26 4.26
N ILE A 13 5.71 6.15 3.52
CA ILE A 13 4.41 5.45 3.51
C ILE A 13 4.08 4.70 4.82
N GLY A 14 5.10 4.42 5.65
CA GLY A 14 4.93 3.72 6.93
C GLY A 14 5.60 2.35 7.03
N LYS A 15 6.50 1.99 6.10
CA LYS A 15 7.20 0.68 6.11
C LYS A 15 7.89 0.37 7.43
N SER A 16 8.76 1.27 7.89
CA SER A 16 9.50 1.12 9.14
C SER A 16 8.57 1.05 10.36
N THR A 17 7.43 1.77 10.32
CA THR A 17 6.41 1.72 11.38
C THR A 17 5.75 0.35 11.43
N LEU A 18 5.24 -0.14 10.29
CA LEU A 18 4.59 -1.46 10.20
C LEU A 18 5.54 -2.58 10.61
N SER A 19 6.78 -2.51 10.11
CA SER A 19 7.79 -3.52 10.40
C SER A 19 8.18 -3.54 11.89
N LEU A 20 8.31 -2.37 12.52
CA LEU A 20 8.64 -2.29 13.94
C LEU A 20 7.47 -2.81 14.80
N GLN A 21 6.21 -2.52 14.44
CA GLN A 21 5.04 -3.10 15.10
C GLN A 21 5.03 -4.63 14.99
N ALA A 22 5.29 -5.17 13.80
CA ALA A 22 5.38 -6.62 13.58
C ALA A 22 6.52 -7.24 14.41
N CYS A 23 7.69 -6.59 14.48
CA CYS A 23 8.82 -7.02 15.31
C CYS A 23 8.45 -7.05 16.79
N GLN A 24 7.77 -6.03 17.31
CA GLN A 24 7.31 -6.00 18.69
C GLN A 24 6.32 -7.12 19.01
N GLU A 25 5.36 -7.37 18.11
CA GLU A 25 4.40 -8.47 18.30
C GLU A 25 5.07 -9.85 18.28
N CYS A 26 6.05 -10.07 17.40
CA CYS A 26 6.84 -11.30 17.41
C CYS A 26 7.66 -11.44 18.71
N ALA A 27 8.28 -10.35 19.17
CA ALA A 27 9.05 -10.34 20.40
C ALA A 27 8.18 -10.59 21.65
N LYS A 28 6.96 -10.09 21.71
CA LYS A 28 5.98 -10.42 22.76
C LYS A 28 5.63 -11.91 22.80
N GLN A 29 5.76 -12.61 21.67
CA GLN A 29 5.62 -14.06 21.59
C GLN A 29 6.91 -14.82 21.92
N SER A 30 7.85 -14.17 22.60
CA SER A 30 9.14 -14.73 23.02
C SER A 30 10.08 -15.09 21.88
N MET A 31 9.85 -14.59 20.66
CA MET A 31 10.81 -14.72 19.56
C MET A 31 11.95 -13.72 19.76
N LYS A 32 13.16 -14.14 19.46
CA LYS A 32 14.32 -13.26 19.40
C LYS A 32 14.29 -12.45 18.11
N VAL A 33 14.16 -11.13 18.20
CA VAL A 33 14.08 -10.24 17.04
C VAL A 33 15.25 -9.26 17.04
N LEU A 34 16.01 -9.23 15.96
CA LEU A 34 17.06 -8.23 15.72
C LEU A 34 16.59 -7.23 14.66
N TYR A 35 16.35 -5.99 15.08
CA TYR A 35 16.06 -4.86 14.20
C TYR A 35 17.34 -4.13 13.86
N ILE A 36 17.75 -4.19 12.60
CA ILE A 36 18.93 -3.51 12.07
C ILE A 36 18.47 -2.23 11.38
N SER A 37 18.91 -1.09 11.91
CA SER A 37 18.65 0.21 11.32
C SER A 37 19.90 0.71 10.62
N ALA A 38 19.82 0.93 9.32
CA ALA A 38 20.89 1.52 8.54
C ALA A 38 20.72 3.04 8.33
N GLU A 39 19.53 3.58 8.60
CA GLU A 39 19.20 5.00 8.36
C GLU A 39 19.01 5.80 9.66
N GLU A 40 18.52 5.17 10.72
CA GLU A 40 18.16 5.85 11.97
C GLU A 40 18.99 5.33 13.15
N SER A 41 19.20 6.20 14.13
CA SER A 41 19.90 5.83 15.37
C SER A 41 19.01 4.94 16.28
N GLU A 42 19.65 4.18 17.14
CA GLU A 42 18.98 3.33 18.14
C GLU A 42 18.01 4.13 19.03
N ALA A 43 18.37 5.38 19.38
CA ALA A 43 17.53 6.26 20.19
C ALA A 43 16.23 6.64 19.45
N GLN A 44 16.30 6.90 18.14
CA GLN A 44 15.12 7.20 17.31
C GLN A 44 14.21 5.99 17.18
N ILE A 45 14.77 4.80 16.93
CA ILE A 45 14.00 3.55 16.86
C ILE A 45 13.35 3.25 18.22
N LYS A 46 14.10 3.42 19.32
CA LYS A 46 13.56 3.23 20.69
C LYS A 46 12.40 4.17 20.97
N SER A 47 12.53 5.45 20.64
CA SER A 47 11.46 6.45 20.82
C SER A 47 10.20 6.07 20.02
N ARG A 48 10.38 5.62 18.75
CA ARG A 48 9.29 5.12 17.90
C ARG A 48 8.66 3.87 18.51
N ALA A 49 9.44 2.90 18.95
CA ALA A 49 8.94 1.66 19.54
C ALA A 49 8.09 1.94 20.79
N MET A 50 8.53 2.86 21.66
CA MET A 50 7.77 3.28 22.83
C MET A 50 6.41 3.92 22.46
N ARG A 51 6.39 4.77 21.44
CA ARG A 51 5.15 5.40 20.96
C ARG A 51 4.15 4.39 20.39
N LEU A 52 4.64 3.37 19.70
CA LEU A 52 3.80 2.36 19.04
C LEU A 52 3.15 1.37 20.00
N ASP A 53 3.69 1.18 21.19
CA ASP A 53 3.22 0.18 22.18
C ASP A 53 3.04 0.78 23.60
N ASN A 54 2.50 1.99 23.67
CA ASN A 54 2.15 2.64 24.96
C ASN A 54 3.30 2.64 25.99
N GLY A 55 4.53 2.87 25.55
CA GLY A 55 5.72 2.95 26.39
C GLY A 55 6.38 1.60 26.73
N LYS A 56 5.91 0.50 26.14
CA LYS A 56 6.49 -0.82 26.36
C LYS A 56 7.38 -1.24 25.19
N ILE A 57 8.47 -1.92 25.50
CA ILE A 57 9.34 -2.57 24.50
C ILE A 57 9.56 -4.00 24.99
N ALA A 58 9.39 -4.97 24.08
CA ALA A 58 9.62 -6.37 24.43
C ALA A 58 11.12 -6.63 24.69
N GLU A 59 11.44 -7.40 25.72
CA GLU A 59 12.82 -7.68 26.13
C GLU A 59 13.64 -8.45 25.08
N THR A 60 12.97 -9.19 24.20
CA THR A 60 13.58 -9.99 23.13
C THR A 60 13.66 -9.24 21.80
N LEU A 61 13.48 -7.91 21.80
CA LEU A 61 13.70 -7.03 20.66
C LEU A 61 15.00 -6.25 20.84
N TRP A 62 16.01 -6.55 20.05
CA TRP A 62 17.28 -5.81 19.99
C TRP A 62 17.31 -4.88 18.79
N VAL A 63 17.90 -3.71 18.99
CA VAL A 63 18.12 -2.73 17.93
C VAL A 63 19.63 -2.56 17.74
N PHE A 64 20.07 -2.59 16.48
CA PHE A 64 21.47 -2.42 16.10
C PHE A 64 21.58 -1.44 14.94
N SER A 65 22.24 -0.30 15.15
CA SER A 65 22.44 0.70 14.11
C SER A 65 23.76 0.43 13.40
N GLN A 66 23.69 -0.09 12.15
CA GLN A 66 24.86 -0.50 11.39
C GLN A 66 24.57 -0.54 9.87
N THR A 67 25.55 -0.09 9.07
CA THR A 67 25.52 -0.13 7.61
C THR A 67 26.47 -1.18 7.00
N ASN A 68 27.44 -1.69 7.76
CA ASN A 68 28.37 -2.70 7.29
C ASN A 68 27.76 -4.11 7.36
N MET A 69 27.61 -4.76 6.21
CA MET A 69 26.97 -6.07 6.12
C MET A 69 27.69 -7.16 6.93
N MET A 70 29.02 -7.15 6.97
CA MET A 70 29.77 -8.16 7.72
C MET A 70 29.63 -7.97 9.24
N ALA A 71 29.55 -6.73 9.72
CA ALA A 71 29.24 -6.44 11.12
C ALA A 71 27.81 -6.89 11.48
N ILE A 72 26.86 -6.71 10.56
CA ILE A 72 25.48 -7.18 10.71
C ILE A 72 25.45 -8.71 10.85
N ILE A 73 26.13 -9.45 9.97
CA ILE A 73 26.18 -10.91 10.05
C ILE A 73 26.82 -11.38 11.36
N LYS A 74 27.92 -10.75 11.77
CA LYS A 74 28.56 -11.08 13.06
C LYS A 74 27.63 -10.88 14.24
N GLU A 75 26.80 -9.85 14.23
CA GLU A 75 25.81 -9.62 15.29
C GLU A 75 24.68 -10.64 15.23
N CYS A 76 24.26 -11.05 14.02
CA CYS A 76 23.31 -12.13 13.84
C CYS A 76 23.84 -13.46 14.41
N GLU A 77 25.11 -13.77 14.19
CA GLU A 77 25.76 -14.96 14.76
C GLU A 77 25.83 -14.90 16.29
N ARG A 78 26.12 -13.72 16.87
CA ARG A 78 26.23 -13.53 18.31
C ARG A 78 24.89 -13.68 19.04
N LEU A 79 23.81 -13.11 18.49
CA LEU A 79 22.49 -13.08 19.13
C LEU A 79 21.63 -14.30 18.80
N ASP A 80 21.92 -14.96 17.67
CA ASP A 80 21.12 -16.05 17.11
C ASP A 80 19.61 -15.71 17.07
N PRO A 81 19.21 -14.61 16.39
CA PRO A 81 17.81 -14.18 16.36
C PRO A 81 16.95 -15.13 15.54
N ASP A 82 15.65 -15.24 15.88
CA ASP A 82 14.67 -15.97 15.07
C ASP A 82 14.25 -15.17 13.84
N ILE A 83 14.20 -13.82 14.01
CA ILE A 83 13.81 -12.88 12.97
C ILE A 83 14.83 -11.75 12.90
N VAL A 84 15.29 -11.46 11.68
CA VAL A 84 16.12 -10.29 11.37
C VAL A 84 15.31 -9.32 10.54
N LEU A 85 15.25 -8.06 10.95
CA LEU A 85 14.71 -6.98 10.12
C LEU A 85 15.82 -6.03 9.72
N LEU A 86 15.91 -5.69 8.43
CA LEU A 86 16.90 -4.77 7.87
C LEU A 86 16.21 -3.55 7.25
N ASP A 87 16.44 -2.36 7.81
CA ASP A 87 15.83 -1.08 7.40
C ASP A 87 16.90 0.00 7.16
N SER A 88 17.26 0.31 5.93
CA SER A 88 16.89 -0.28 4.66
C SER A 88 18.09 -0.89 3.94
N ILE A 89 17.84 -1.79 3.00
CA ILE A 89 18.91 -2.47 2.24
C ILE A 89 19.73 -1.51 1.38
N GLN A 90 19.18 -0.35 1.00
CA GLN A 90 19.83 0.59 0.10
C GLN A 90 21.06 1.28 0.70
N VAL A 91 21.11 1.42 2.01
CA VAL A 91 22.21 2.10 2.71
C VAL A 91 23.24 1.12 3.27
N VAL A 92 22.98 -0.18 3.14
CA VAL A 92 23.93 -1.22 3.60
C VAL A 92 25.01 -1.44 2.56
N GLN A 93 26.24 -1.59 3.05
CA GLN A 93 27.45 -1.78 2.24
C GLN A 93 28.12 -3.10 2.56
N HIS A 94 28.59 -3.78 1.53
CA HIS A 94 29.50 -4.92 1.68
C HIS A 94 30.94 -4.43 1.46
N PRO A 95 31.84 -4.62 2.44
CA PRO A 95 33.21 -4.02 2.39
C PRO A 95 34.07 -4.53 1.24
N GLU A 96 33.78 -5.70 0.69
CA GLU A 96 34.53 -6.28 -0.45
C GLU A 96 34.19 -5.62 -1.79
N LEU A 97 33.11 -4.80 -1.85
CA LEU A 97 32.72 -4.11 -3.07
C LEU A 97 33.10 -2.64 -3.02
N SER A 98 33.79 -2.17 -4.06
CA SER A 98 34.15 -0.75 -4.23
C SER A 98 33.01 0.14 -4.76
N SER A 99 31.88 -0.44 -5.12
CA SER A 99 30.71 0.32 -5.60
C SER A 99 30.03 1.07 -4.45
N LEU A 100 29.41 2.20 -4.79
CA LEU A 100 28.69 3.04 -3.81
C LEU A 100 27.44 2.32 -3.28
N GLU A 101 27.02 2.72 -2.06
CA GLU A 101 25.74 2.31 -1.47
C GLU A 101 24.57 2.60 -2.41
N GLY A 102 23.47 1.84 -2.30
CA GLY A 102 22.29 1.98 -3.14
C GLY A 102 22.43 1.50 -4.58
N THR A 103 23.65 1.16 -5.04
CA THR A 103 23.81 0.56 -6.38
C THR A 103 23.24 -0.85 -6.44
N VAL A 104 22.81 -1.28 -7.63
CA VAL A 104 22.27 -2.64 -7.88
C VAL A 104 23.24 -3.72 -7.39
N SER A 105 24.55 -3.51 -7.61
CA SER A 105 25.60 -4.45 -7.19
C SER A 105 25.65 -4.60 -5.68
N GLN A 106 25.70 -3.49 -4.93
CA GLN A 106 25.73 -3.50 -3.45
C GLN A 106 24.46 -4.14 -2.88
N VAL A 107 23.29 -3.67 -3.31
CA VAL A 107 22.00 -4.18 -2.83
C VAL A 107 21.88 -5.68 -3.07
N ARG A 108 22.25 -6.15 -4.26
CA ARG A 108 22.21 -7.58 -4.59
C ARG A 108 23.19 -8.41 -3.76
N HIS A 109 24.41 -7.92 -3.56
CA HIS A 109 25.43 -8.64 -2.81
C HIS A 109 25.07 -8.71 -1.32
N CYS A 110 24.69 -7.59 -0.70
CA CYS A 110 24.23 -7.54 0.69
C CYS A 110 23.02 -8.45 0.92
N ALA A 111 22.03 -8.40 0.03
CA ALA A 111 20.88 -9.28 0.11
C ALA A 111 21.27 -10.76 0.00
N THR A 112 22.18 -11.12 -0.93
CA THR A 112 22.63 -12.50 -1.10
C THR A 112 23.35 -13.00 0.16
N THR A 113 24.19 -12.16 0.78
CA THR A 113 24.89 -12.49 2.03
C THR A 113 23.91 -12.77 3.17
N LEU A 114 22.88 -11.92 3.34
CA LEU A 114 21.84 -12.12 4.34
C LEU A 114 21.00 -13.38 4.04
N ILE A 115 20.63 -13.62 2.77
CA ILE A 115 19.90 -14.81 2.33
C ILE A 115 20.64 -16.09 2.68
N ASN A 116 21.93 -16.14 2.41
CA ASN A 116 22.76 -17.31 2.71
C ASN A 116 22.80 -17.59 4.21
N TRP A 117 22.98 -16.55 5.02
CA TRP A 117 22.97 -16.68 6.48
C TRP A 117 21.59 -17.20 6.98
N VAL A 118 20.50 -16.56 6.56
CA VAL A 118 19.12 -16.92 6.94
C VAL A 118 18.81 -18.38 6.61
N LYS A 119 19.19 -18.83 5.41
CA LYS A 119 18.97 -20.22 4.97
C LYS A 119 19.82 -21.21 5.73
N ALA A 120 21.10 -20.91 5.95
CA ALA A 120 22.02 -21.79 6.67
C ALA A 120 21.58 -22.01 8.13
N HIS A 121 21.00 -20.98 8.77
CA HIS A 121 20.59 -21.04 10.18
C HIS A 121 19.08 -21.28 10.36
N ASN A 122 18.32 -21.52 9.29
CA ASN A 122 16.86 -21.74 9.31
C ASN A 122 16.09 -20.60 10.04
N LYS A 123 16.52 -19.37 9.84
CA LYS A 123 15.92 -18.14 10.42
C LYS A 123 14.97 -17.47 9.43
N SER A 124 14.40 -16.33 9.79
CA SER A 124 13.58 -15.51 8.88
C SER A 124 14.11 -14.09 8.80
N ALA A 125 13.99 -13.45 7.64
CA ALA A 125 14.34 -12.03 7.53
C ALA A 125 13.25 -11.25 6.80
N ILE A 126 13.10 -9.99 7.23
CA ILE A 126 12.32 -8.96 6.55
C ILE A 126 13.31 -7.87 6.13
N VAL A 127 13.28 -7.51 4.86
CA VAL A 127 14.15 -6.49 4.28
C VAL A 127 13.30 -5.36 3.76
N ILE A 128 13.52 -4.15 4.26
CA ILE A 128 12.83 -2.95 3.75
C ILE A 128 13.58 -2.41 2.54
N GLY A 129 12.81 -2.10 1.48
CA GLY A 129 13.30 -1.48 0.26
C GLY A 129 12.45 -0.30 -0.17
N HIS A 130 13.09 0.80 -0.56
CA HIS A 130 12.40 1.96 -1.13
C HIS A 130 12.14 1.77 -2.63
N ILE A 131 10.96 2.17 -3.11
CA ILE A 131 10.63 2.23 -4.52
C ILE A 131 10.67 3.70 -4.93
N THR A 132 11.40 4.01 -5.99
CA THR A 132 11.31 5.34 -6.62
C THR A 132 10.24 5.34 -7.72
N LYS A 133 9.62 6.50 -7.95
CA LYS A 133 8.62 6.69 -9.01
C LYS A 133 9.12 6.30 -10.40
N ASP A 134 10.43 6.41 -10.62
CA ASP A 134 11.07 6.13 -11.93
C ASP A 134 11.66 4.72 -12.02
N GLY A 135 11.53 3.88 -11.00
CA GLY A 135 12.02 2.49 -11.01
C GLY A 135 13.55 2.34 -11.12
N GLN A 136 14.33 3.42 -10.95
CA GLN A 136 15.78 3.45 -11.24
C GLN A 136 16.68 3.14 -10.04
N ILE A 137 16.19 3.24 -8.80
CA ILE A 137 17.00 2.83 -7.65
C ILE A 137 16.85 1.31 -7.45
N ALA A 138 17.96 0.65 -7.14
CA ALA A 138 18.01 -0.77 -6.82
C ALA A 138 17.04 -1.10 -5.66
N GLY A 139 15.80 -1.32 -6.01
CA GLY A 139 14.69 -1.57 -5.12
C GLY A 139 14.25 -3.04 -5.14
N PRO A 140 13.03 -3.34 -4.68
CA PRO A 140 12.47 -4.68 -4.62
C PRO A 140 12.57 -5.49 -5.91
N LYS A 141 12.53 -4.85 -7.08
CA LYS A 141 12.68 -5.52 -8.39
C LYS A 141 14.00 -6.27 -8.55
N VAL A 142 15.11 -5.71 -8.03
CA VAL A 142 16.43 -6.37 -8.10
C VAL A 142 16.46 -7.63 -7.25
N LEU A 143 15.68 -7.65 -6.18
CA LEU A 143 15.60 -8.74 -5.21
C LEU A 143 14.52 -9.77 -5.57
N GLU A 144 13.65 -9.46 -6.55
CA GLU A 144 12.47 -10.27 -6.87
C GLU A 144 12.78 -11.76 -7.08
N HIS A 145 13.87 -12.06 -7.77
CA HIS A 145 14.25 -13.46 -8.04
C HIS A 145 14.96 -14.15 -6.87
N LEU A 146 15.46 -13.37 -5.92
CA LEU A 146 16.28 -13.87 -4.80
C LEU A 146 15.42 -14.20 -3.55
N VAL A 147 14.29 -13.54 -3.37
CA VAL A 147 13.49 -13.59 -2.14
C VAL A 147 12.24 -14.47 -2.30
N ASP A 148 11.67 -14.89 -1.18
CA ASP A 148 10.54 -15.81 -1.14
C ASP A 148 9.20 -15.10 -1.18
N ALA A 149 9.10 -13.92 -0.60
CA ALA A 149 7.89 -13.09 -0.65
C ALA A 149 8.24 -11.61 -0.87
N ILE A 150 7.34 -10.90 -1.55
CA ILE A 150 7.40 -9.46 -1.75
C ILE A 150 6.05 -8.87 -1.38
N LEU A 151 6.09 -7.94 -0.45
CA LEU A 151 4.95 -7.16 0.00
C LEU A 151 5.17 -5.71 -0.39
N TYR A 152 4.13 -5.04 -0.87
CA TYR A 152 4.13 -3.60 -1.10
C TYR A 152 3.16 -2.91 -0.15
N LEU A 153 3.66 -1.90 0.54
CA LEU A 153 2.82 -0.98 1.29
C LEU A 153 2.52 0.22 0.39
N GLU A 154 1.26 0.33 0.01
CA GLU A 154 0.72 1.32 -0.92
C GLU A 154 -0.25 2.27 -0.19
N GLY A 155 -0.52 3.42 -0.79
CA GLY A 155 -1.49 4.39 -0.30
C GLY A 155 -1.10 5.81 -0.69
N ASP A 156 -2.05 6.71 -0.64
CA ASP A 156 -1.81 8.13 -0.86
C ASP A 156 -1.42 8.79 0.47
N ARG A 157 -0.46 9.72 0.43
CA ARG A 157 -0.01 10.47 1.63
C ARG A 157 -1.09 11.39 2.19
N HIS A 158 -2.05 11.78 1.36
CA HIS A 158 -3.19 12.62 1.76
C HIS A 158 -4.31 11.84 2.44
N PHE A 159 -4.33 10.51 2.29
CA PHE A 159 -5.31 9.64 2.93
C PHE A 159 -4.65 8.84 4.07
N GLN A 160 -5.42 8.58 5.12
CA GLN A 160 -4.92 7.82 6.28
C GLN A 160 -4.80 6.32 6.01
N ASN A 161 -5.42 5.83 4.95
CA ASN A 161 -5.48 4.41 4.63
C ASN A 161 -4.21 3.91 3.92
N ARG A 162 -3.79 2.69 4.28
CA ARG A 162 -2.66 1.98 3.67
C ARG A 162 -3.09 0.57 3.30
N ILE A 163 -2.61 0.10 2.16
CA ILE A 163 -2.86 -1.23 1.63
C ILE A 163 -1.55 -1.99 1.61
N LEU A 164 -1.47 -3.10 2.31
CA LEU A 164 -0.37 -4.05 2.20
C LEU A 164 -0.76 -5.12 1.19
N ARG A 165 -0.09 -5.14 0.05
CA ARG A 165 -0.37 -6.06 -1.05
C ARG A 165 0.75 -7.08 -1.18
N CYS A 166 0.39 -8.35 -1.33
CA CYS A 166 1.33 -9.39 -1.66
C CYS A 166 1.53 -9.44 -3.18
N HIS A 167 2.76 -9.20 -3.64
CA HIS A 167 3.12 -9.25 -5.06
C HIS A 167 3.75 -10.59 -5.44
N LYS A 168 4.47 -11.20 -4.52
CA LYS A 168 5.08 -12.53 -4.67
C LYS A 168 5.00 -13.28 -3.36
N ASN A 169 4.66 -14.57 -3.44
CA ASN A 169 4.71 -15.47 -2.29
C ASN A 169 4.97 -16.91 -2.77
N ARG A 170 6.11 -17.48 -2.43
CA ARG A 170 6.45 -18.87 -2.78
C ARG A 170 5.72 -19.90 -1.95
N TYR A 171 5.14 -19.48 -0.83
CA TYR A 171 4.54 -20.41 0.15
C TYR A 171 3.02 -20.26 0.29
N GLY A 172 2.39 -19.41 -0.52
CA GLY A 172 0.95 -19.19 -0.46
C GLY A 172 0.43 -18.29 -1.58
N SER A 173 -0.86 -17.96 -1.50
CA SER A 173 -1.51 -17.04 -2.45
C SER A 173 -0.99 -15.62 -2.32
N THR A 174 -1.01 -14.90 -3.44
CA THR A 174 -0.74 -13.45 -3.52
C THR A 174 -2.02 -12.61 -3.41
N ASP A 175 -3.20 -13.23 -3.37
CA ASP A 175 -4.50 -12.54 -3.39
C ASP A 175 -4.86 -11.87 -2.05
N HIS A 176 -4.07 -12.14 -1.00
CA HIS A 176 -4.32 -11.55 0.30
C HIS A 176 -3.86 -10.09 0.36
N ILE A 177 -4.72 -9.23 0.91
CA ILE A 177 -4.41 -7.85 1.21
C ILE A 177 -4.60 -7.55 2.70
N GLY A 178 -3.75 -6.67 3.23
CA GLY A 178 -3.92 -6.05 4.53
C GLY A 178 -4.35 -4.59 4.38
N LEU A 179 -5.36 -4.17 5.12
CA LEU A 179 -5.81 -2.78 5.14
C LEU A 179 -5.52 -2.18 6.50
N PHE A 180 -4.94 -1.00 6.51
CA PHE A 180 -4.52 -0.30 7.72
C PHE A 180 -4.91 1.18 7.65
N GLU A 181 -5.19 1.74 8.80
CA GLU A 181 -5.32 3.18 9.00
C GLU A 181 -4.07 3.70 9.72
N MET A 182 -3.47 4.77 9.20
CA MET A 182 -2.33 5.43 9.83
C MET A 182 -2.82 6.35 10.94
N LYS A 183 -2.45 6.06 12.19
CA LYS A 183 -2.74 6.88 13.37
C LYS A 183 -1.44 7.30 14.08
N GLU A 184 -1.55 8.12 15.11
CA GLU A 184 -0.42 8.55 15.92
C GLU A 184 0.33 7.36 16.56
N ASN A 185 -0.42 6.32 16.98
CA ASN A 185 0.12 5.10 17.56
C ASN A 185 0.48 4.02 16.52
N GLY A 186 0.57 4.37 15.22
CA GLY A 186 1.03 3.49 14.15
C GLY A 186 -0.05 3.08 13.15
N LEU A 187 0.18 1.95 12.49
CA LEU A 187 -0.72 1.35 11.51
C LEU A 187 -1.69 0.40 12.21
N ILE A 188 -2.97 0.77 12.21
CA ILE A 188 -4.03 0.00 12.86
C ILE A 188 -4.76 -0.83 11.80
N PRO A 189 -4.86 -2.17 11.95
CA PRO A 189 -5.58 -3.00 11.00
C PRO A 189 -7.07 -2.63 10.94
N ILE A 190 -7.58 -2.43 9.72
CA ILE A 190 -9.01 -2.23 9.45
C ILE A 190 -9.67 -3.61 9.37
N LYS A 191 -10.50 -3.93 10.36
CA LYS A 191 -11.19 -5.23 10.45
C LYS A 191 -12.32 -5.34 9.44
N ASP A 192 -13.10 -4.28 9.29
CA ASP A 192 -14.21 -4.20 8.34
C ASP A 192 -13.97 -3.03 7.36
N PRO A 193 -13.41 -3.32 6.19
CA PRO A 193 -13.14 -2.30 5.18
C PRO A 193 -14.40 -1.60 4.68
N SER A 194 -15.53 -2.31 4.64
CA SER A 194 -16.77 -1.77 4.12
C SER A 194 -17.30 -0.61 4.96
N GLN A 195 -17.10 -0.66 6.28
CA GLN A 195 -17.48 0.44 7.17
C GLN A 195 -16.51 1.62 7.12
N ALA A 196 -15.26 1.37 6.77
CA ALA A 196 -14.22 2.40 6.77
C ALA A 196 -14.25 3.32 5.54
N PHE A 197 -14.85 2.86 4.43
CA PHE A 197 -14.82 3.56 3.13
C PHE A 197 -16.21 3.99 2.62
N ILE A 198 -17.25 3.83 3.43
CA ILE A 198 -18.58 4.37 3.18
C ILE A 198 -18.76 5.53 4.17
N GLU A 199 -18.97 6.73 3.65
CA GLU A 199 -19.44 7.81 4.48
C GLU A 199 -20.81 7.42 5.08
N THR A 200 -20.88 7.33 6.40
CA THR A 200 -22.13 7.10 7.12
C THR A 200 -22.97 8.39 7.14
N SER A 201 -23.28 8.93 5.97
CA SER A 201 -24.32 9.94 5.87
C SER A 201 -25.69 9.23 6.08
N GLN A 202 -26.46 9.73 7.02
CA GLN A 202 -27.79 9.18 7.29
C GLN A 202 -28.77 9.37 6.11
N ASP A 203 -28.43 10.22 5.14
CA ASP A 203 -29.24 10.52 3.97
C ASP A 203 -28.43 10.29 2.68
N ALA A 204 -29.05 9.57 1.74
CA ALA A 204 -28.49 9.38 0.41
C ALA A 204 -28.32 10.73 -0.30
N SER A 205 -27.12 11.03 -0.76
CA SER A 205 -26.80 12.27 -1.46
C SER A 205 -26.78 12.07 -2.98
N PRO A 206 -27.33 13.02 -3.78
CA PRO A 206 -27.15 12.97 -5.23
C PRO A 206 -25.69 12.90 -5.64
N GLY A 207 -25.36 11.99 -6.55
CA GLY A 207 -23.99 11.80 -7.03
C GLY A 207 -23.17 10.78 -6.24
N SER A 208 -23.66 10.27 -5.11
CA SER A 208 -23.00 9.21 -4.34
C SER A 208 -23.52 7.83 -4.71
N VAL A 209 -22.62 6.88 -4.97
CA VAL A 209 -22.92 5.48 -5.32
C VAL A 209 -21.93 4.53 -4.67
N ILE A 210 -22.45 3.45 -4.10
CA ILE A 210 -21.64 2.38 -3.56
C ILE A 210 -21.34 1.34 -4.63
N VAL A 211 -20.05 1.00 -4.79
CA VAL A 211 -19.58 -0.05 -5.70
C VAL A 211 -18.87 -1.17 -4.92
N PRO A 212 -19.29 -2.43 -5.07
CA PRO A 212 -18.50 -3.57 -4.60
C PRO A 212 -17.28 -3.73 -5.50
N TYR A 213 -16.10 -3.60 -4.92
CA TYR A 213 -14.82 -3.69 -5.62
C TYR A 213 -13.97 -4.82 -5.08
N THR A 214 -13.54 -5.72 -5.96
CA THR A 214 -12.72 -6.87 -5.56
C THR A 214 -11.25 -6.44 -5.46
N GLN A 215 -10.67 -6.66 -4.29
CA GLN A 215 -9.24 -6.46 -4.03
C GLN A 215 -8.64 -7.75 -3.49
N GLY A 216 -7.88 -8.44 -4.33
CA GLY A 216 -7.37 -9.76 -4.00
C GLY A 216 -8.54 -10.73 -3.73
N ASN A 217 -8.57 -11.33 -2.54
CA ASN A 217 -9.64 -12.24 -2.11
C ASN A 217 -10.77 -11.59 -1.30
N ARG A 218 -10.80 -10.26 -1.22
CA ARG A 218 -11.81 -9.51 -0.47
C ARG A 218 -12.64 -8.62 -1.38
N VAL A 219 -13.92 -8.53 -1.07
CA VAL A 219 -14.80 -7.49 -1.63
C VAL A 219 -14.83 -6.34 -0.65
N ILE A 220 -14.52 -5.14 -1.13
CA ILE A 220 -14.55 -3.89 -0.39
C ILE A 220 -15.67 -3.06 -0.99
N LEU A 221 -16.51 -2.47 -0.15
CA LEU A 221 -17.48 -1.49 -0.60
C LEU A 221 -16.80 -0.12 -0.65
N LEU A 222 -16.71 0.47 -1.84
CA LEU A 222 -16.17 1.80 -2.06
C LEU A 222 -17.28 2.76 -2.45
N GLU A 223 -17.12 4.02 -2.07
CA GLU A 223 -18.02 5.08 -2.48
C GLU A 223 -17.41 5.86 -3.64
N ILE A 224 -18.18 6.00 -4.73
CA ILE A 224 -17.88 6.88 -5.85
C ILE A 224 -18.77 8.11 -5.72
N GLN A 225 -18.14 9.29 -5.70
CA GLN A 225 -18.84 10.56 -5.71
C GLN A 225 -18.65 11.29 -7.04
N ALA A 226 -19.72 11.77 -7.61
CA ALA A 226 -19.77 12.56 -8.83
C ALA A 226 -20.36 13.95 -8.55
N LEU A 227 -19.72 14.98 -9.10
CA LEU A 227 -20.28 16.32 -9.16
C LEU A 227 -20.33 16.77 -10.61
N VAL A 228 -21.52 17.03 -11.10
CA VAL A 228 -21.80 17.49 -12.46
C VAL A 228 -22.44 18.87 -12.37
N ILE A 229 -21.80 19.88 -12.97
CA ILE A 229 -22.22 21.29 -12.91
C ILE A 229 -22.26 21.83 -14.34
N GLU A 230 -23.23 22.68 -14.68
CA GLU A 230 -23.22 23.36 -15.96
C GLU A 230 -21.91 24.15 -16.14
N SER A 231 -21.24 23.93 -17.27
CA SER A 231 -20.00 24.66 -17.58
C SER A 231 -20.34 26.12 -17.84
N GLY A 232 -19.56 27.00 -17.23
CA GLY A 232 -19.56 28.42 -17.57
C GLY A 232 -18.98 28.68 -18.96
N TYR A 233 -18.53 29.89 -19.20
CA TYR A 233 -17.83 30.24 -20.45
C TYR A 233 -16.47 29.51 -20.53
N GLY A 234 -16.27 28.66 -21.54
CA GLY A 234 -15.01 27.98 -21.81
C GLY A 234 -15.13 26.48 -22.05
N MET A 235 -13.99 25.78 -22.02
CA MET A 235 -13.96 24.32 -22.13
C MET A 235 -14.38 23.67 -20.81
N ALA A 236 -15.21 22.63 -20.89
CA ALA A 236 -15.66 21.84 -19.75
C ALA A 236 -14.47 21.26 -18.97
N LYS A 237 -14.46 21.46 -17.66
CA LYS A 237 -13.42 20.97 -16.76
C LYS A 237 -13.71 19.51 -16.37
N ARG A 238 -12.66 18.71 -16.31
CA ARG A 238 -12.76 17.31 -15.90
C ARG A 238 -11.63 16.98 -14.94
N ASN A 239 -12.00 16.46 -13.77
CA ASN A 239 -11.05 16.01 -12.78
C ASN A 239 -11.50 14.67 -12.20
N PHE A 240 -10.62 13.66 -12.25
CA PHE A 240 -10.93 12.30 -11.84
C PHE A 240 -9.87 11.84 -10.85
N VAL A 241 -10.29 11.46 -9.66
CA VAL A 241 -9.43 10.95 -8.58
C VAL A 241 -9.81 9.50 -8.29
N GLY A 242 -8.84 8.60 -8.42
CA GLY A 242 -9.07 7.17 -8.22
C GLY A 242 -9.78 6.46 -9.38
N ILE A 243 -10.04 7.13 -10.51
CA ILE A 243 -10.69 6.58 -11.71
C ILE A 243 -9.79 6.88 -12.92
N ASN A 244 -9.67 5.90 -13.82
CA ASN A 244 -8.89 6.10 -15.05
C ASN A 244 -9.56 7.16 -15.95
N PRO A 245 -8.87 8.28 -16.28
CA PRO A 245 -9.45 9.38 -17.04
C PRO A 245 -9.95 8.98 -18.44
N ASN A 246 -9.27 8.06 -19.11
CA ASN A 246 -9.69 7.59 -20.43
C ASN A 246 -11.00 6.80 -20.33
N ARG A 247 -11.12 5.94 -19.32
CA ARG A 247 -12.36 5.17 -19.09
C ARG A 247 -13.53 6.06 -18.73
N ALA A 248 -13.33 7.03 -17.82
CA ALA A 248 -14.36 8.01 -17.48
C ALA A 248 -14.84 8.81 -18.70
N ASN A 249 -13.93 9.26 -19.55
CA ASN A 249 -14.28 10.00 -20.77
C ASN A 249 -15.05 9.13 -21.77
N LEU A 250 -14.73 7.84 -21.90
CA LEU A 250 -15.48 6.90 -22.74
C LEU A 250 -16.91 6.72 -22.23
N LEU A 251 -17.11 6.57 -20.91
CA LEU A 251 -18.42 6.45 -20.31
C LEU A 251 -19.26 7.72 -20.51
N ILE A 252 -18.66 8.90 -20.33
CA ILE A 252 -19.32 10.19 -20.59
C ILE A 252 -19.80 10.27 -22.05
N ALA A 253 -18.94 9.89 -23.01
CA ALA A 253 -19.32 9.91 -24.43
C ALA A 253 -20.41 8.88 -24.76
N ALA A 254 -20.37 7.69 -24.15
CA ALA A 254 -21.41 6.68 -24.31
C ALA A 254 -22.77 7.17 -23.76
N LEU A 255 -22.78 7.74 -22.56
CA LEU A 255 -23.98 8.31 -21.94
C LEU A 255 -24.56 9.47 -22.75
N ASP A 256 -23.72 10.35 -23.29
CA ASP A 256 -24.17 11.44 -24.15
C ASP A 256 -24.85 10.90 -25.41
N LYS A 257 -24.26 9.91 -26.04
CA LYS A 257 -24.77 9.34 -27.31
C LYS A 257 -26.03 8.49 -27.10
N LEU A 258 -26.04 7.66 -26.06
CA LEU A 258 -27.08 6.65 -25.89
C LEU A 258 -28.26 7.16 -25.01
N CYS A 259 -27.98 8.03 -24.04
CA CYS A 259 -28.93 8.54 -23.08
C CYS A 259 -29.29 10.03 -23.31
N TYR A 260 -28.63 10.70 -24.27
CA TYR A 260 -28.87 12.12 -24.62
C TYR A 260 -28.66 13.09 -23.45
N LEU A 261 -27.72 12.81 -22.53
CA LEU A 261 -27.57 13.54 -21.27
C LEU A 261 -26.78 14.85 -21.40
N LYS A 262 -26.06 15.06 -22.51
CA LYS A 262 -25.20 16.26 -22.78
C LYS A 262 -24.15 16.52 -21.70
N LEU A 263 -23.61 15.46 -21.08
CA LEU A 263 -22.58 15.56 -20.05
C LEU A 263 -21.31 16.24 -20.55
N SER A 264 -21.05 16.19 -21.86
CA SER A 264 -19.92 16.88 -22.49
C SER A 264 -19.95 18.40 -22.32
N ALA A 265 -21.13 18.99 -22.08
CA ALA A 265 -21.32 20.41 -21.83
C ALA A 265 -21.21 20.79 -20.34
N HIS A 266 -20.87 19.84 -19.46
CA HIS A 266 -20.81 20.05 -18.01
C HIS A 266 -19.37 19.89 -17.50
N ASP A 267 -19.03 20.62 -16.44
CA ASP A 267 -17.87 20.36 -15.62
C ASP A 267 -18.12 19.10 -14.79
N ILE A 268 -17.19 18.16 -14.82
CA ILE A 268 -17.35 16.84 -14.20
C ILE A 268 -16.18 16.55 -13.27
N PHE A 269 -16.52 16.26 -12.02
CA PHE A 269 -15.59 15.83 -11.00
C PHE A 269 -16.02 14.45 -10.50
N LEU A 270 -15.08 13.50 -10.49
CA LEU A 270 -15.31 12.15 -9.96
C LEU A 270 -14.21 11.83 -8.94
N THR A 271 -14.60 11.25 -7.82
CA THR A 271 -13.65 10.79 -6.81
C THR A 271 -14.08 9.44 -6.23
N VAL A 272 -13.09 8.61 -5.93
CA VAL A 272 -13.27 7.39 -5.13
C VAL A 272 -12.87 7.73 -3.70
N ILE A 273 -13.79 7.55 -2.77
CA ILE A 273 -13.52 7.83 -1.36
C ILE A 273 -12.53 6.82 -0.78
N GLY A 274 -11.66 7.28 0.13
CA GLY A 274 -10.66 6.45 0.80
C GLY A 274 -9.33 6.26 0.05
N GLY A 275 -9.13 6.96 -1.10
CA GLY A 275 -7.85 6.95 -1.81
C GLY A 275 -7.57 5.70 -2.64
N PHE A 276 -8.59 4.93 -2.97
CA PHE A 276 -8.48 3.78 -3.85
C PHE A 276 -8.45 4.19 -5.31
N SER A 277 -7.72 3.42 -6.12
CA SER A 277 -7.81 3.48 -7.58
C SER A 277 -8.60 2.28 -8.09
N ILE A 278 -9.71 2.56 -8.78
CA ILE A 278 -10.54 1.56 -9.43
C ILE A 278 -10.07 1.41 -10.89
N THR A 279 -9.61 0.22 -11.23
CA THR A 279 -9.15 -0.11 -12.59
C THR A 279 -10.04 -1.13 -13.28
N ASP A 280 -10.90 -1.82 -12.53
CA ASP A 280 -11.78 -2.87 -13.01
C ASP A 280 -13.01 -2.27 -13.73
N PRO A 281 -13.35 -2.72 -14.95
CA PRO A 281 -14.53 -2.28 -15.68
C PRO A 281 -15.86 -2.53 -14.97
N SER A 282 -15.90 -3.42 -13.98
CA SER A 282 -17.12 -3.69 -13.18
C SER A 282 -17.66 -2.45 -12.45
N ALA A 283 -16.87 -1.39 -12.30
CA ALA A 283 -17.30 -0.12 -11.72
C ALA A 283 -17.96 0.84 -12.72
N ASP A 284 -17.99 0.54 -14.01
CA ASP A 284 -18.53 1.45 -15.04
C ASP A 284 -19.98 1.86 -14.78
N LEU A 285 -20.81 0.89 -14.44
CA LEU A 285 -22.23 1.16 -14.15
C LEU A 285 -22.38 2.07 -12.93
N ALA A 286 -21.57 1.87 -11.90
CA ALA A 286 -21.56 2.73 -10.71
C ALA A 286 -21.15 4.17 -11.05
N ILE A 287 -20.12 4.34 -11.90
CA ILE A 287 -19.68 5.66 -12.39
C ILE A 287 -20.79 6.31 -13.21
N ALA A 288 -21.42 5.57 -14.12
CA ALA A 288 -22.52 6.06 -14.94
C ALA A 288 -23.71 6.52 -14.09
N VAL A 289 -24.10 5.71 -13.12
CA VAL A 289 -25.22 6.04 -12.19
C VAL A 289 -24.86 7.23 -11.32
N ALA A 290 -23.62 7.35 -10.82
CA ALA A 290 -23.20 8.52 -10.04
C ALA A 290 -23.29 9.82 -10.87
N LEU A 291 -22.84 9.79 -12.13
CA LEU A 291 -22.97 10.93 -13.05
C LEU A 291 -24.41 11.32 -13.29
N ILE A 292 -25.29 10.34 -13.56
CA ILE A 292 -26.73 10.57 -13.80
C ILE A 292 -27.40 11.10 -12.54
N SER A 293 -27.10 10.51 -11.39
CA SER A 293 -27.63 10.92 -10.08
C SER A 293 -27.26 12.38 -9.78
N SER A 294 -26.01 12.76 -10.00
CA SER A 294 -25.56 14.14 -9.81
C SER A 294 -26.23 15.10 -10.80
N LEU A 295 -26.27 14.75 -12.09
CA LEU A 295 -26.88 15.58 -13.13
C LEU A 295 -28.39 15.84 -12.85
N LYS A 296 -29.11 14.79 -12.43
CA LYS A 296 -30.53 14.86 -12.16
C LYS A 296 -30.89 15.34 -10.75
N GLN A 297 -29.89 15.55 -9.89
CA GLN A 297 -30.06 15.89 -8.47
C GLN A 297 -30.99 14.89 -7.73
N GLN A 298 -30.89 13.60 -8.07
CA GLN A 298 -31.65 12.52 -7.49
C GLN A 298 -30.71 11.51 -6.83
N ALA A 299 -30.88 11.30 -5.54
CA ALA A 299 -30.11 10.31 -4.81
C ALA A 299 -30.45 8.89 -5.27
N VAL A 300 -29.46 8.03 -5.22
CA VAL A 300 -29.63 6.58 -5.41
C VAL A 300 -30.22 5.99 -4.13
N ILE A 301 -31.00 4.92 -4.26
CA ILE A 301 -31.60 4.23 -3.12
C ILE A 301 -30.52 3.74 -2.16
N ASP A 302 -30.73 3.94 -0.86
CA ASP A 302 -29.82 3.51 0.19
C ASP A 302 -29.58 1.99 0.18
N ARG A 303 -28.37 1.61 0.61
CA ARG A 303 -27.95 0.22 0.78
C ARG A 303 -27.95 -0.62 -0.50
N VAL A 304 -27.77 0.01 -1.65
CA VAL A 304 -27.62 -0.68 -2.93
C VAL A 304 -26.18 -0.53 -3.41
N GLY A 305 -25.51 -1.68 -3.64
CA GLY A 305 -24.24 -1.73 -4.35
C GLY A 305 -24.47 -1.90 -5.84
N ILE A 306 -23.82 -1.05 -6.65
CA ILE A 306 -23.97 -1.05 -8.11
C ILE A 306 -22.67 -1.52 -8.75
N CYS A 307 -22.74 -2.53 -9.60
CA CYS A 307 -21.62 -3.00 -10.39
C CYS A 307 -22.06 -3.51 -11.76
N GLY A 308 -21.20 -3.36 -12.73
CA GLY A 308 -21.39 -3.83 -14.10
C GLY A 308 -20.49 -3.12 -15.07
N GLU A 309 -20.06 -3.81 -16.12
CA GLU A 309 -19.33 -3.21 -17.23
C GLU A 309 -20.33 -2.54 -18.20
N VAL A 310 -19.95 -1.39 -18.73
CA VAL A 310 -20.72 -0.67 -19.75
C VAL A 310 -19.98 -0.69 -21.07
N GLY A 311 -20.60 -1.31 -22.07
CA GLY A 311 -20.08 -1.31 -23.45
C GLY A 311 -20.28 0.04 -24.14
N LEU A 312 -19.52 0.28 -25.21
CA LEU A 312 -19.64 1.52 -26.02
C LEU A 312 -20.95 1.57 -26.85
N THR A 313 -21.63 0.46 -26.97
CA THR A 313 -22.89 0.32 -27.71
C THR A 313 -24.11 0.18 -26.78
N GLY A 314 -23.89 0.13 -25.48
CA GLY A 314 -24.91 -0.03 -24.44
C GLY A 314 -24.92 -1.40 -23.83
#